data_98e2abd6e15b480a41ffd6d742696d13
#
_entry.id   98e2abd6e15b480a41ffd6d742696d13
#
_cell.length_a   1.000
_cell.length_b   1.000
_cell.length_c   1.000
_cell.angle_alpha   90.00
_cell.angle_beta   90.00
_cell.angle_gamma   90.00
#
_symmetry.space_group_name_H-M   'P 1'
#
loop_
_entity.id
_entity.type
_entity.pdbx_description
1 polymer ?
#
loop_
_entity_poly.entity_id
_entity_poly.type
_entity_poly.pdbx_seq_one_letter_code
_entity_poly.pdbx_strand_id
1 'polypeptide(L)'
;MLLFSLVVILFVIYFIYCRKKFPEYRFSFVSEKEIVKNILGYFSFSLWGAAAYVLKDQGVNVVLNIFFGPVVNASRAISYQVNSAINSFAQNLTLAMSPQIIKSYACNDIHRVLQLLFRGTKFSYFLILFLSIPVILETKYVLSLWLGQVPEYTLIFVRLVIVNTLIDSFTYIIGATVQATGRIKKYQLCVGGILLLNLPLSYFFLRLSLIHISEPTR
;
A
#
# COMPACT_ATOMS: atom_id res chain seq x y z
N MET A 1 -4.34 -27.60 -7.22
CA MET A 1 -3.50 -28.62 -6.58
C MET A 1 -2.02 -28.46 -6.91
N LEU A 2 -1.61 -28.30 -8.17
CA LEU A 2 -0.20 -28.12 -8.58
C LEU A 2 0.54 -26.98 -7.86
N LEU A 3 -0.08 -25.83 -7.69
CA LEU A 3 0.51 -24.68 -6.96
C LEU A 3 0.74 -24.99 -5.46
N PHE A 4 -0.17 -25.70 -4.84
CA PHE A 4 -0.03 -26.08 -3.43
C PHE A 4 1.11 -27.08 -3.23
N SER A 5 1.21 -28.09 -4.08
CA SER A 5 2.32 -29.06 -4.03
C SER A 5 3.68 -28.38 -4.25
N LEU A 6 3.76 -27.41 -5.15
CA LEU A 6 4.98 -26.66 -5.42
C LEU A 6 5.43 -25.82 -4.22
N VAL A 7 4.49 -25.16 -3.53
CA VAL A 7 4.77 -24.40 -2.30
C VAL A 7 5.26 -25.32 -1.18
N VAL A 8 4.64 -26.50 -1.01
CA VAL A 8 5.06 -27.47 0.01
C VAL A 8 6.47 -28.01 -0.30
N ILE A 9 6.76 -28.34 -1.56
CA ILE A 9 8.10 -28.80 -1.98
C ILE A 9 9.15 -27.72 -1.70
N LEU A 10 8.89 -26.47 -2.08
CA LEU A 10 9.79 -25.35 -1.81
C LEU A 10 10.01 -25.15 -0.30
N PHE A 11 8.95 -25.24 0.50
CA PHE A 11 9.06 -25.13 1.96
C PHE A 11 9.97 -26.25 2.53
N VAL A 12 9.79 -27.48 2.10
CA VAL A 12 10.61 -28.61 2.56
C VAL A 12 12.07 -28.44 2.14
N ILE A 13 12.33 -28.02 0.89
CA ILE A 13 13.70 -27.76 0.41
C ILE A 13 14.37 -26.67 1.24
N TYR A 14 13.69 -25.53 1.46
CA TYR A 14 14.22 -24.45 2.29
C TYR A 14 14.46 -24.89 3.73
N PHE A 15 13.55 -25.65 4.30
CA PHE A 15 13.69 -26.16 5.67
C PHE A 15 14.93 -27.07 5.81
N ILE A 16 15.12 -28.02 4.88
CA ILE A 16 16.27 -28.92 4.89
C ILE A 16 17.57 -28.15 4.67
N TYR A 17 17.57 -27.21 3.71
CA TYR A 17 18.75 -26.40 3.41
C TYR A 17 19.16 -25.51 4.59
N CYS A 18 18.22 -24.80 5.20
CA CYS A 18 18.48 -23.94 6.35
C CYS A 18 19.00 -24.76 7.54
N ARG A 19 18.40 -25.90 7.82
CA ARG A 19 18.82 -26.76 8.94
C ARG A 19 20.22 -27.33 8.75
N LYS A 20 20.63 -27.58 7.49
CA LYS A 20 21.95 -28.13 7.15
C LYS A 20 23.05 -27.08 7.15
N LYS A 21 22.76 -25.87 6.67
CA LYS A 21 23.76 -24.81 6.48
C LYS A 21 23.89 -23.88 7.66
N PHE A 22 22.84 -23.74 8.49
CA PHE A 22 22.80 -22.84 9.64
C PHE A 22 22.46 -23.62 10.91
N PRO A 23 23.45 -24.27 11.58
CA PRO A 23 23.22 -25.04 12.82
C PRO A 23 22.70 -24.20 13.99
N GLU A 24 22.85 -22.88 13.91
CA GLU A 24 22.30 -21.90 14.87
C GLU A 24 20.77 -21.79 14.75
N TYR A 25 20.20 -22.25 13.67
CA TYR A 25 18.76 -22.21 13.40
C TYR A 25 18.05 -23.36 14.10
N ARG A 26 18.05 -23.31 15.45
CA ARG A 26 17.31 -24.26 16.27
C ARG A 26 16.02 -23.61 16.74
N PHE A 27 14.91 -24.29 16.46
CA PHE A 27 13.62 -23.87 17.01
C PHE A 27 13.66 -24.10 18.54
N SER A 28 13.75 -23.01 19.29
CA SER A 28 13.66 -23.04 20.74
C SER A 28 12.48 -22.17 21.17
N PHE A 29 11.65 -22.68 22.08
CA PHE A 29 10.63 -21.86 22.70
C PHE A 29 11.30 -20.85 23.64
N VAL A 30 11.41 -19.60 23.17
CA VAL A 30 11.93 -18.51 23.99
C VAL A 30 10.81 -18.06 24.93
N SER A 31 11.01 -18.27 26.22
CA SER A 31 10.04 -17.90 27.28
C SER A 31 10.30 -16.51 27.88
N GLU A 32 11.09 -15.66 27.23
CA GLU A 32 11.31 -14.29 27.71
C GLU A 32 10.08 -13.42 27.47
N LYS A 33 9.33 -13.22 28.54
CA LYS A 33 8.04 -12.49 28.54
C LYS A 33 8.17 -11.07 27.95
N GLU A 34 9.31 -10.41 28.15
CA GLU A 34 9.54 -9.05 27.67
C GLU A 34 9.69 -9.00 26.15
N ILE A 35 10.45 -9.91 25.55
CA ILE A 35 10.62 -10.02 24.11
C ILE A 35 9.28 -10.34 23.44
N VAL A 36 8.56 -11.34 23.99
CA VAL A 36 7.23 -11.73 23.47
C VAL A 36 6.25 -10.56 23.55
N LYS A 37 6.23 -9.80 24.66
CA LYS A 37 5.37 -8.62 24.82
C LYS A 37 5.69 -7.53 23.79
N ASN A 38 6.95 -7.26 23.52
CA ASN A 38 7.37 -6.26 22.55
C ASN A 38 7.00 -6.67 21.12
N ILE A 39 7.21 -7.95 20.77
CA ILE A 39 6.82 -8.50 19.45
C ILE A 39 5.30 -8.46 19.28
N LEU A 40 4.54 -8.91 20.27
CA LEU A 40 3.07 -8.86 20.24
C LEU A 40 2.55 -7.42 20.14
N GLY A 41 3.18 -6.49 20.86
CA GLY A 41 2.84 -5.07 20.77
C GLY A 41 3.05 -4.51 19.34
N TYR A 42 4.22 -4.78 18.75
CA TYR A 42 4.52 -4.38 17.38
C TYR A 42 3.54 -5.01 16.38
N PHE A 43 3.31 -6.30 16.50
CA PHE A 43 2.38 -7.05 15.63
C PHE A 43 0.95 -6.51 15.71
N SER A 44 0.44 -6.27 16.92
CA SER A 44 -0.93 -5.77 17.12
C SER A 44 -1.15 -4.40 16.46
N PHE A 45 -0.18 -3.47 16.58
CA PHE A 45 -0.28 -2.18 15.93
C PHE A 45 -0.07 -2.26 14.41
N SER A 46 0.79 -3.15 13.91
CA SER A 46 0.91 -3.42 12.47
C SER A 46 -0.38 -4.01 11.90
N LEU A 47 -1.00 -4.94 12.62
CA LEU A 47 -2.27 -5.55 12.23
C LEU A 47 -3.39 -4.51 12.20
N TRP A 48 -3.45 -3.60 13.19
CA TRP A 48 -4.40 -2.49 13.20
C TRP A 48 -4.28 -1.62 11.95
N GLY A 49 -3.06 -1.19 11.59
CA GLY A 49 -2.82 -0.38 10.39
C GLY A 49 -3.20 -1.11 9.10
N ALA A 50 -2.84 -2.38 8.98
CA ALA A 50 -3.20 -3.22 7.83
C ALA A 50 -4.72 -3.42 7.73
N ALA A 51 -5.39 -3.69 8.84
CA ALA A 51 -6.84 -3.84 8.90
C ALA A 51 -7.56 -2.53 8.51
N ALA A 52 -7.11 -1.39 9.02
CA ALA A 52 -7.66 -0.08 8.67
C ALA A 52 -7.52 0.22 7.17
N TYR A 53 -6.39 -0.14 6.57
CA TYR A 53 -6.16 0.01 5.12
C TYR A 53 -7.13 -0.86 4.31
N VAL A 54 -7.25 -2.14 4.65
CA VAL A 54 -8.17 -3.07 3.96
C VAL A 54 -9.62 -2.64 4.13
N LEU A 55 -10.03 -2.27 5.35
CA LEU A 55 -11.39 -1.80 5.63
C LEU A 55 -11.72 -0.53 4.84
N LYS A 56 -10.80 0.44 4.79
CA LYS A 56 -10.96 1.64 3.95
C LYS A 56 -11.17 1.25 2.49
N ASP A 57 -10.30 0.41 1.93
CA ASP A 57 -10.33 0.10 0.50
C ASP A 57 -11.56 -0.73 0.12
N GLN A 58 -11.86 -1.80 0.84
CA GLN A 58 -13.04 -2.63 0.61
C GLN A 58 -14.34 -1.90 0.97
N GLY A 59 -14.32 -1.09 2.02
CA GLY A 59 -15.48 -0.29 2.41
C GLY A 59 -15.86 0.73 1.35
N VAL A 60 -14.90 1.42 0.75
CA VAL A 60 -15.16 2.33 -0.38
C VAL A 60 -15.69 1.57 -1.61
N ASN A 61 -15.21 0.34 -1.89
CA ASN A 61 -15.76 -0.50 -2.95
C ASN A 61 -17.23 -0.81 -2.72
N VAL A 62 -17.60 -1.19 -1.50
CA VAL A 62 -19.00 -1.48 -1.14
C VAL A 62 -19.86 -0.23 -1.27
N VAL A 63 -19.42 0.89 -0.75
CA VAL A 63 -20.14 2.17 -0.82
C VAL A 63 -20.35 2.59 -2.28
N LEU A 64 -19.33 2.56 -3.13
CA LEU A 64 -19.47 2.88 -4.56
C LEU A 64 -20.43 1.93 -5.27
N ASN A 65 -20.40 0.64 -4.94
CA ASN A 65 -21.30 -0.33 -5.56
C ASN A 65 -22.77 -0.08 -5.18
N ILE A 66 -23.03 0.34 -3.93
CA ILE A 66 -24.40 0.67 -3.45
C ILE A 66 -24.94 1.91 -4.18
N PHE A 67 -24.12 2.95 -4.37
CA PHE A 67 -24.59 4.24 -4.90
C PHE A 67 -24.58 4.30 -6.44
N PHE A 68 -23.57 3.70 -7.09
CA PHE A 68 -23.35 3.83 -8.54
C PHE A 68 -23.38 2.51 -9.30
N GLY A 69 -23.49 1.40 -8.60
CA GLY A 69 -23.57 0.07 -9.22
C GLY A 69 -22.23 -0.47 -9.75
N PRO A 70 -22.26 -1.61 -10.43
CA PRO A 70 -21.07 -2.38 -10.78
C PRO A 70 -20.18 -1.73 -11.86
N VAL A 71 -20.73 -0.89 -12.75
CA VAL A 71 -19.99 -0.26 -13.84
C VAL A 71 -18.93 0.70 -13.31
N VAL A 72 -19.30 1.57 -12.37
CA VAL A 72 -18.37 2.50 -11.73
C VAL A 72 -17.33 1.76 -10.89
N ASN A 73 -17.75 0.69 -10.21
CA ASN A 73 -16.82 -0.13 -9.43
C ASN A 73 -15.82 -0.87 -10.32
N ALA A 74 -16.23 -1.35 -11.50
CA ALA A 74 -15.32 -1.93 -12.49
C ALA A 74 -14.31 -0.89 -13.01
N SER A 75 -14.77 0.33 -13.31
CA SER A 75 -13.89 1.43 -13.72
C SER A 75 -12.84 1.77 -12.67
N ARG A 76 -13.24 1.77 -11.39
CA ARG A 76 -12.33 1.92 -10.26
C ARG A 76 -11.33 0.76 -10.18
N ALA A 77 -11.76 -0.48 -10.31
CA ALA A 77 -10.88 -1.65 -10.27
C ALA A 77 -9.79 -1.60 -11.35
N ILE A 78 -10.15 -1.20 -12.58
CA ILE A 78 -9.21 -1.00 -13.67
C ILE A 78 -8.19 0.10 -13.33
N SER A 79 -8.65 1.22 -12.78
CA SER A 79 -7.75 2.32 -12.39
C SER A 79 -6.75 1.89 -11.32
N TYR A 80 -7.16 1.04 -10.38
CA TYR A 80 -6.26 0.48 -9.37
C TYR A 80 -5.25 -0.52 -9.94
N GLN A 81 -5.56 -1.23 -11.03
CA GLN A 81 -4.58 -2.08 -11.70
C GLN A 81 -3.48 -1.24 -12.35
N VAL A 82 -3.84 -0.13 -13.04
CA VAL A 82 -2.86 0.82 -13.59
C VAL A 82 -2.01 1.41 -12.47
N ASN A 83 -2.64 1.83 -11.37
CA ASN A 83 -1.95 2.34 -10.20
C ASN A 83 -0.97 1.32 -9.62
N SER A 84 -1.39 0.08 -9.46
CA SER A 84 -0.56 -1.00 -8.92
C SER A 84 0.69 -1.23 -9.76
N ALA A 85 0.57 -1.17 -11.09
CA ALA A 85 1.70 -1.29 -12.00
C ALA A 85 2.73 -0.17 -11.79
N ILE A 86 2.28 1.10 -11.74
CA ILE A 86 3.15 2.26 -11.50
C ILE A 86 3.75 2.20 -10.10
N ASN A 87 2.93 1.88 -9.11
CA ASN A 87 3.31 1.89 -7.70
C ASN A 87 4.32 0.80 -7.33
N SER A 88 4.33 -0.33 -8.06
CA SER A 88 5.29 -1.41 -7.85
C SER A 88 6.74 -0.95 -7.94
N PHE A 89 7.03 0.03 -8.79
CA PHE A 89 8.38 0.59 -8.92
C PHE A 89 8.83 1.32 -7.64
N ALA A 90 7.95 2.13 -7.05
CA ALA A 90 8.25 2.82 -5.79
C ALA A 90 8.36 1.84 -4.61
N GLN A 91 7.52 0.80 -4.59
CA GLN A 91 7.58 -0.24 -3.57
C GLN A 91 8.90 -1.03 -3.66
N ASN A 92 9.34 -1.41 -4.85
CA ASN A 92 10.62 -2.09 -5.05
C ASN A 92 11.81 -1.22 -4.61
N LEU A 93 11.76 0.09 -4.90
CA LEU A 93 12.76 1.03 -4.40
C LEU A 93 12.77 1.09 -2.87
N THR A 94 11.58 1.17 -2.25
CA THR A 94 11.45 1.17 -0.79
C THR A 94 12.00 -0.12 -0.18
N LEU A 95 11.70 -1.27 -0.76
CA LEU A 95 12.23 -2.57 -0.33
C LEU A 95 13.77 -2.63 -0.41
N ALA A 96 14.36 -2.09 -1.48
CA ALA A 96 15.81 -2.03 -1.64
C ALA A 96 16.49 -1.09 -0.64
N MET A 97 15.83 -0.01 -0.23
CA MET A 97 16.36 0.97 0.71
C MET A 97 16.13 0.60 2.18
N SER A 98 15.08 -0.15 2.49
CA SER A 98 14.69 -0.51 3.86
C SER A 98 15.82 -1.14 4.68
N PRO A 99 16.61 -2.11 4.19
CA PRO A 99 17.70 -2.70 4.97
C PRO A 99 18.79 -1.69 5.34
N GLN A 100 19.08 -0.74 4.44
CA GLN A 100 20.07 0.31 4.69
C GLN A 100 19.56 1.30 5.75
N ILE A 101 18.29 1.67 5.72
CA ILE A 101 17.65 2.55 6.71
C ILE A 101 17.69 1.87 8.08
N ILE A 102 17.29 0.59 8.17
CA ILE A 102 17.31 -0.19 9.41
C ILE A 102 18.72 -0.29 9.98
N LYS A 103 19.71 -0.61 9.14
CA LYS A 103 21.12 -0.70 9.57
C LYS A 103 21.64 0.63 10.08
N SER A 104 21.41 1.73 9.35
CA SER A 104 21.87 3.06 9.76
C SER A 104 21.20 3.49 11.07
N TYR A 105 19.91 3.18 11.25
CA TYR A 105 19.20 3.46 12.49
C TYR A 105 19.76 2.65 13.67
N ALA A 106 20.02 1.36 13.47
CA ALA A 106 20.61 0.48 14.49
C ALA A 106 22.03 0.93 14.91
N CYS A 107 22.80 1.50 13.96
CA CYS A 107 24.11 2.08 14.24
C CYS A 107 24.04 3.51 14.83
N ASN A 108 22.84 4.04 15.10
CA ASN A 108 22.59 5.41 15.58
C ASN A 108 23.12 6.52 14.64
N ASP A 109 23.30 6.21 13.34
CA ASP A 109 23.69 7.17 12.31
C ASP A 109 22.44 7.88 11.74
N ILE A 110 21.92 8.80 12.53
CA ILE A 110 20.70 9.55 12.18
C ILE A 110 20.91 10.43 10.93
N HIS A 111 22.13 10.96 10.75
CA HIS A 111 22.44 11.77 9.57
C HIS A 111 22.27 10.96 8.28
N ARG A 112 22.76 9.72 8.26
CA ARG A 112 22.59 8.81 7.12
C ARG A 112 21.14 8.37 6.93
N VAL A 113 20.39 8.12 8.00
CA VAL A 113 18.95 7.83 7.93
C VAL A 113 18.21 8.98 7.24
N LEU A 114 18.46 10.24 7.63
CA LEU A 114 17.84 11.41 7.02
C LEU A 114 18.26 11.58 5.55
N GLN A 115 19.53 11.35 5.21
CA GLN A 115 19.95 11.37 3.80
C GLN A 115 19.24 10.32 2.95
N LEU A 116 19.12 9.08 3.44
CA LEU A 116 18.40 8.02 2.76
C LEU A 116 16.92 8.37 2.61
N LEU A 117 16.30 8.92 3.65
CA LEU A 117 14.91 9.35 3.63
C LEU A 117 14.70 10.42 2.55
N PHE A 118 15.44 11.52 2.58
CA PHE A 118 15.24 12.62 1.62
C PHE A 118 15.56 12.21 0.18
N ARG A 119 16.71 11.55 -0.04
CA ARG A 119 17.09 11.08 -1.38
C ARG A 119 16.14 10.03 -1.92
N GLY A 120 15.74 9.08 -1.07
CA GLY A 120 14.81 8.01 -1.44
C GLY A 120 13.42 8.55 -1.79
N THR A 121 12.89 9.45 -0.97
CA THR A 121 11.59 10.09 -1.23
C THR A 121 11.63 10.89 -2.52
N LYS A 122 12.67 11.71 -2.73
CA LYS A 122 12.86 12.48 -3.97
C LYS A 122 12.94 11.56 -5.18
N PHE A 123 13.74 10.50 -5.12
CA PHE A 123 13.91 9.56 -6.22
C PHE A 123 12.62 8.79 -6.50
N SER A 124 11.90 8.33 -5.47
CA SER A 124 10.61 7.66 -5.59
C SER A 124 9.58 8.55 -6.28
N TYR A 125 9.49 9.83 -5.89
CA TYR A 125 8.60 10.79 -6.51
C TYR A 125 8.89 10.99 -8.00
N PHE A 126 10.15 11.24 -8.36
CA PHE A 126 10.54 11.44 -9.76
C PHE A 126 10.35 10.19 -10.60
N LEU A 127 10.60 9.02 -10.04
CA LEU A 127 10.36 7.75 -10.72
C LEU A 127 8.88 7.57 -11.06
N ILE A 128 8.00 7.78 -10.08
CA ILE A 128 6.54 7.71 -10.30
C ILE A 128 6.09 8.81 -11.26
N LEU A 129 6.60 10.04 -11.11
CA LEU A 129 6.25 11.15 -12.02
C LEU A 129 6.62 10.81 -13.47
N PHE A 130 7.82 10.30 -13.71
CA PHE A 130 8.28 9.91 -15.04
C PHE A 130 7.38 8.84 -15.67
N LEU A 131 6.99 7.83 -14.91
CA LEU A 131 6.08 6.78 -15.38
C LEU A 131 4.64 7.27 -15.55
N SER A 132 4.23 8.24 -14.75
CA SER A 132 2.84 8.75 -14.73
C SER A 132 2.56 9.71 -15.87
N ILE A 133 3.54 10.53 -16.32
CA ILE A 133 3.35 11.53 -17.37
C ILE A 133 2.77 10.92 -18.66
N PRO A 134 3.38 9.90 -19.28
CA PRO A 134 2.85 9.34 -20.52
C PRO A 134 1.47 8.71 -20.31
N VAL A 135 1.21 8.10 -19.16
CA VAL A 135 -0.08 7.47 -18.87
C VAL A 135 -1.18 8.52 -18.67
N ILE A 136 -0.88 9.67 -18.04
CA ILE A 136 -1.85 10.76 -17.86
C ILE A 136 -2.16 11.44 -19.19
N LEU A 137 -1.15 11.68 -20.00
CA LEU A 137 -1.32 12.37 -21.30
C LEU A 137 -2.11 11.50 -22.28
N GLU A 138 -1.71 10.25 -22.42
CA GLU A 138 -2.27 9.31 -23.40
C GLU A 138 -3.16 8.23 -22.74
N THR A 139 -3.87 8.60 -21.67
CA THR A 139 -4.71 7.65 -20.89
C THR A 139 -5.66 6.86 -21.79
N LYS A 140 -6.31 7.54 -22.74
CA LYS A 140 -7.28 6.90 -23.66
C LYS A 140 -6.60 5.86 -24.54
N TYR A 141 -5.46 6.19 -25.12
CA TYR A 141 -4.71 5.29 -25.99
C TYR A 141 -4.20 4.08 -25.23
N VAL A 142 -3.57 4.29 -24.06
CA VAL A 142 -3.05 3.22 -23.20
C VAL A 142 -4.16 2.25 -22.79
N LEU A 143 -5.30 2.78 -22.36
CA LEU A 143 -6.43 1.95 -21.94
C LEU A 143 -7.09 1.23 -23.15
N SER A 144 -7.22 1.87 -24.31
CA SER A 144 -7.79 1.22 -25.50
C SER A 144 -6.90 0.10 -26.02
N LEU A 145 -5.58 0.27 -25.97
CA LEU A 145 -4.61 -0.76 -26.36
C LEU A 145 -4.69 -2.00 -25.42
N TRP A 146 -4.93 -1.76 -24.15
CA TRP A 146 -4.96 -2.83 -23.13
C TRP A 146 -6.32 -3.54 -23.03
N LEU A 147 -7.42 -2.76 -23.00
CA LEU A 147 -8.77 -3.27 -22.74
C LEU A 147 -9.62 -3.46 -24.01
N GLY A 148 -9.24 -2.83 -25.12
CA GLY A 148 -10.06 -2.73 -26.31
C GLY A 148 -11.26 -1.80 -26.11
N GLN A 149 -12.21 -2.17 -25.25
CA GLN A 149 -13.34 -1.33 -24.86
C GLN A 149 -13.11 -0.75 -23.47
N VAL A 150 -13.12 0.58 -23.36
CA VAL A 150 -12.85 1.31 -22.12
C VAL A 150 -14.18 1.73 -21.49
N PRO A 151 -14.50 1.30 -20.25
CA PRO A 151 -15.69 1.74 -19.52
C PRO A 151 -15.71 3.27 -19.33
N GLU A 152 -16.93 3.83 -19.29
CA GLU A 152 -17.19 5.28 -19.38
C GLU A 152 -16.40 6.14 -18.39
N TYR A 153 -16.29 5.73 -17.12
CA TYR A 153 -15.65 6.52 -16.06
C TYR A 153 -14.16 6.20 -15.86
N THR A 154 -13.61 5.20 -16.56
CA THR A 154 -12.25 4.69 -16.31
C THR A 154 -11.17 5.74 -16.53
N LEU A 155 -11.31 6.59 -17.56
CA LEU A 155 -10.35 7.65 -17.87
C LEU A 155 -10.14 8.62 -16.70
N ILE A 156 -11.24 9.08 -16.11
CA ILE A 156 -11.21 10.02 -14.98
C ILE A 156 -10.64 9.33 -13.75
N PHE A 157 -11.08 8.11 -13.45
CA PHE A 157 -10.56 7.36 -12.32
C PHE A 157 -9.06 7.09 -12.41
N VAL A 158 -8.54 6.71 -13.59
CA VAL A 158 -7.10 6.48 -13.80
C VAL A 158 -6.30 7.75 -13.53
N ARG A 159 -6.72 8.89 -14.08
CA ARG A 159 -6.03 10.17 -13.86
C ARG A 159 -6.02 10.58 -12.39
N LEU A 160 -7.17 10.49 -11.71
CA LEU A 160 -7.28 10.83 -10.29
C LEU A 160 -6.44 9.90 -9.41
N VAL A 161 -6.44 8.60 -9.69
CA VAL A 161 -5.67 7.63 -8.92
C VAL A 161 -4.18 7.83 -9.12
N ILE A 162 -3.71 8.17 -10.33
CA ILE A 162 -2.29 8.48 -10.57
C ILE A 162 -1.87 9.75 -9.81
N VAL A 163 -2.69 10.80 -9.81
CA VAL A 163 -2.41 12.01 -9.02
C VAL A 163 -2.30 11.67 -7.53
N ASN A 164 -3.22 10.85 -7.01
CA ASN A 164 -3.14 10.36 -5.63
C ASN A 164 -1.84 9.58 -5.38
N THR A 165 -1.41 8.73 -6.32
CA THR A 165 -0.17 7.95 -6.19
C THR A 165 1.08 8.85 -6.13
N LEU A 166 1.09 9.96 -6.88
CA LEU A 166 2.17 10.95 -6.79
C LEU A 166 2.26 11.55 -5.38
N ILE A 167 1.12 11.84 -4.77
CA ILE A 167 1.06 12.33 -3.37
C ILE A 167 1.52 11.23 -2.41
N ASP A 168 1.01 10.01 -2.57
CA ASP A 168 1.35 8.86 -1.72
C ASP A 168 2.85 8.51 -1.79
N SER A 169 3.52 8.80 -2.90
CA SER A 169 4.94 8.50 -3.09
C SER A 169 5.85 9.15 -2.05
N PHE A 170 5.44 10.28 -1.49
CA PHE A 170 6.17 10.94 -0.40
C PHE A 170 6.13 10.13 0.90
N THR A 171 5.11 9.28 1.08
CA THR A 171 4.89 8.57 2.35
C THR A 171 5.59 7.21 2.43
N TYR A 172 6.01 6.60 1.31
CA TYR A 172 6.55 5.23 1.29
C TYR A 172 7.84 5.10 2.09
N ILE A 173 8.84 5.93 1.80
CA ILE A 173 10.12 5.91 2.51
C ILE A 173 9.98 6.40 3.95
N ILE A 174 9.08 7.38 4.19
CA ILE A 174 8.76 7.84 5.54
C ILE A 174 8.20 6.68 6.37
N GLY A 175 7.24 5.92 5.81
CA GLY A 175 6.67 4.74 6.46
C GLY A 175 7.71 3.68 6.79
N ALA A 176 8.62 3.37 5.84
CA ALA A 176 9.72 2.44 6.06
C ALA A 176 10.69 2.94 7.16
N THR A 177 10.97 4.23 7.20
CA THR A 177 11.82 4.84 8.23
C THR A 177 11.16 4.75 9.62
N VAL A 178 9.86 5.01 9.72
CA VAL A 178 9.12 4.86 10.99
C VAL A 178 9.13 3.39 11.45
N GLN A 179 8.94 2.45 10.53
CA GLN A 179 9.02 1.01 10.86
C GLN A 179 10.40 0.61 11.36
N ALA A 180 11.48 1.17 10.80
CA ALA A 180 12.84 0.92 11.24
C ALA A 180 13.11 1.34 12.69
N THR A 181 12.35 2.30 13.24
CA THR A 181 12.46 2.72 14.64
C THR A 181 11.88 1.71 15.63
N GLY A 182 11.05 0.77 15.19
CA GLY A 182 10.27 -0.14 16.03
C GLY A 182 9.14 0.52 16.84
N ARG A 183 9.08 1.85 16.89
CA ARG A 183 8.09 2.63 17.68
C ARG A 183 6.88 3.02 16.83
N ILE A 184 6.18 2.04 16.28
CA ILE A 184 5.10 2.27 15.31
C ILE A 184 3.74 2.64 15.91
N LYS A 185 3.55 2.50 17.23
CA LYS A 185 2.25 2.66 17.91
C LYS A 185 1.53 3.96 17.54
N LYS A 186 2.17 5.11 17.78
CA LYS A 186 1.55 6.42 17.50
C LYS A 186 1.25 6.61 16.01
N TYR A 187 2.19 6.20 15.16
CA TYR A 187 2.04 6.28 13.71
C TYR A 187 0.84 5.44 13.23
N GLN A 188 0.75 4.18 13.63
CA GLN A 188 -0.32 3.28 13.21
C GLN A 188 -1.70 3.73 13.74
N LEU A 189 -1.77 4.24 14.96
CA LEU A 189 -3.02 4.77 15.51
C LEU A 189 -3.49 6.01 14.74
N CYS A 190 -2.61 6.97 14.47
CA CYS A 190 -2.96 8.17 13.71
C CYS A 190 -3.34 7.84 12.27
N VAL A 191 -2.48 7.11 11.53
CA VAL A 191 -2.73 6.78 10.13
C VAL A 191 -3.95 5.86 9.99
N GLY A 192 -4.04 4.81 10.81
CA GLY A 192 -5.19 3.90 10.80
C GLY A 192 -6.50 4.61 11.16
N GLY A 193 -6.48 5.52 12.13
CA GLY A 193 -7.64 6.34 12.49
C GLY A 193 -8.12 7.22 11.34
N ILE A 194 -7.20 7.92 10.67
CA ILE A 194 -7.52 8.77 9.50
C ILE A 194 -8.06 7.92 8.34
N LEU A 195 -7.47 6.73 8.10
CA LEU A 195 -7.95 5.83 7.06
C LEU A 195 -9.38 5.33 7.33
N LEU A 196 -9.70 5.03 8.59
CA LEU A 196 -11.06 4.61 8.95
C LEU A 196 -12.08 5.75 8.85
N LEU A 197 -11.68 7.01 9.12
CA LEU A 197 -12.55 8.17 8.92
C LEU A 197 -12.91 8.39 7.45
N ASN A 198 -12.13 7.88 6.51
CA ASN A 198 -12.43 7.97 5.08
C ASN A 198 -13.78 7.30 4.73
N LEU A 199 -14.14 6.19 5.40
CA LEU A 199 -15.41 5.47 5.15
C LEU A 199 -16.66 6.32 5.43
N PRO A 200 -16.86 6.83 6.66
CA PRO A 200 -18.03 7.64 6.96
C PRO A 200 -18.05 8.94 6.15
N LEU A 201 -16.89 9.55 5.88
CA LEU A 201 -16.81 10.73 5.04
C LEU A 201 -17.23 10.43 3.60
N SER A 202 -16.73 9.34 3.01
CA SER A 202 -17.11 8.92 1.65
C SER A 202 -18.61 8.67 1.55
N TYR A 203 -19.20 7.97 2.52
CA TYR A 203 -20.65 7.74 2.57
C TYR A 203 -21.43 9.03 2.67
N PHE A 204 -21.02 9.95 3.55
CA PHE A 204 -21.69 11.23 3.77
C PHE A 204 -21.63 12.12 2.52
N PHE A 205 -20.46 12.26 1.90
CA PHE A 205 -20.30 13.07 0.69
C PHE A 205 -21.07 12.51 -0.50
N LEU A 206 -21.08 11.19 -0.68
CA LEU A 206 -21.85 10.56 -1.75
C LEU A 206 -23.35 10.73 -1.54
N ARG A 207 -23.84 10.61 -0.32
CA ARG A 207 -25.23 10.86 0.00
C ARG A 207 -25.62 12.32 -0.27
N LEU A 208 -24.81 13.28 0.12
CA LEU A 208 -25.03 14.72 -0.16
C LEU A 208 -25.05 15.00 -1.66
N SER A 209 -24.08 14.43 -2.42
CA SER A 209 -24.01 14.61 -3.86
C SER A 209 -25.27 14.10 -4.56
N LEU A 210 -25.83 12.96 -4.14
CA LEU A 210 -27.07 12.44 -4.68
C LEU A 210 -28.29 13.29 -4.34
N ILE A 211 -28.34 13.90 -3.16
CA ILE A 211 -29.44 14.81 -2.78
C ILE A 211 -29.41 16.03 -3.71
N HIS A 212 -28.25 16.62 -4.00
CA HIS A 212 -28.14 17.75 -4.93
C HIS A 212 -28.46 17.40 -6.39
N ILE A 213 -28.20 16.15 -6.82
CA ILE A 213 -28.55 15.68 -8.18
C ILE A 213 -30.05 15.36 -8.30
N SER A 214 -30.69 14.95 -7.21
CA SER A 214 -32.11 14.56 -7.18
C SER A 214 -33.07 15.75 -6.93
N GLU A 215 -32.59 16.93 -6.53
CA GLU A 215 -33.39 18.15 -6.52
C GLU A 215 -33.38 18.77 -7.93
N PRO A 216 -34.48 18.65 -8.70
CA PRO A 216 -34.62 19.44 -9.92
C PRO A 216 -34.68 20.89 -9.46
N THR A 217 -33.78 21.72 -10.00
CA THR A 217 -33.86 23.17 -9.89
C THR A 217 -35.27 23.64 -10.18
N ARG A 218 -36.01 24.04 -9.12
CA ARG A 218 -37.22 24.85 -9.25
C ARG A 218 -36.83 26.29 -9.59
#